data_d993a5c9675aa0b5db44e139b1c89736
#
_entry.id   d993a5c9675aa0b5db44e139b1c89736
#
_cell.length_a   1.000
_cell.length_b   1.000
_cell.length_c   1.000
_cell.angle_alpha   90.00
_cell.angle_beta   90.00
_cell.angle_gamma   90.00
#
_symmetry.space_group_name_H-M   'P 1'
#
loop_
_entity.id
_entity.type
_entity.pdbx_description
1 polymer ?
#
loop_
_entity_poly.entity_id
_entity_poly.type
_entity_poly.pdbx_seq_one_letter_code
_entity_poly.pdbx_strand_id
1 'polypeptide(L)'
;MKMIIDGKKVDSLSGETFDVINPATGKVIESVPKATAEDIELAVTAAVKGQKEWAKTSVTQRADILHRFVEIVEQNKEMLAQTLCAENGKPITEARAEIGNISIAFPAFAEHAKHFYGTLIPQGTEAGQETTLQLVTREPIGVVACIIPFNFPCDLYDQKVAPALMMGNAAIVLPSSDNPLTLMKLTDNRKLNIAIIIYQISQKSWCTRQLSIHTCCFGNCKVERHCGLWICSRNGNG
;
A
#
# COMPACT_ATOMS: atom_id res chain seq x y z
N MET A 1 10.39 -16.41 -4.39
CA MET A 1 8.99 -15.92 -4.31
C MET A 1 8.63 -15.21 -5.61
N LYS A 2 7.36 -14.80 -5.90
CA LYS A 2 6.97 -14.13 -7.16
C LYS A 2 6.26 -12.82 -6.89
N MET A 3 6.34 -11.87 -7.80
CA MET A 3 5.51 -10.65 -7.78
C MET A 3 4.04 -11.01 -7.94
N ILE A 4 3.16 -10.12 -7.50
CA ILE A 4 1.70 -10.27 -7.68
C ILE A 4 1.22 -9.10 -8.53
N ILE A 5 0.73 -9.37 -9.73
CA ILE A 5 0.16 -8.40 -10.66
C ILE A 5 -1.18 -8.95 -11.15
N ASP A 6 -2.23 -8.15 -11.05
CA ASP A 6 -3.60 -8.54 -11.45
C ASP A 6 -4.05 -9.88 -10.81
N GLY A 7 -3.70 -10.08 -9.52
CA GLY A 7 -3.97 -11.31 -8.77
C GLY A 7 -3.17 -12.54 -9.22
N LYS A 8 -2.21 -12.39 -10.12
CA LYS A 8 -1.39 -13.48 -10.66
C LYS A 8 0.03 -13.40 -10.12
N LYS A 9 0.62 -14.56 -9.87
CA LYS A 9 2.04 -14.69 -9.53
C LYS A 9 2.87 -14.65 -10.81
N VAL A 10 3.75 -13.65 -10.94
CA VAL A 10 4.59 -13.43 -12.11
C VAL A 10 6.05 -13.29 -11.71
N ASP A 11 6.94 -13.72 -12.60
CA ASP A 11 8.37 -13.43 -12.51
C ASP A 11 8.65 -12.07 -13.15
N SER A 12 9.83 -11.49 -12.92
CA SER A 12 10.25 -10.29 -13.63
C SER A 12 10.47 -10.59 -15.11
N LEU A 13 10.15 -9.65 -15.98
CA LEU A 13 10.39 -9.76 -17.43
C LEU A 13 11.87 -9.92 -17.78
N SER A 14 12.78 -9.40 -16.94
CA SER A 14 14.22 -9.61 -17.08
C SER A 14 14.68 -11.01 -16.66
N GLY A 15 13.87 -11.74 -15.87
CA GLY A 15 14.28 -12.97 -15.21
C GLY A 15 15.28 -12.76 -14.07
N GLU A 16 15.70 -11.49 -13.79
CA GLU A 16 16.61 -11.20 -12.69
C GLU A 16 15.95 -11.39 -11.34
N THR A 17 16.74 -11.90 -10.38
CA THR A 17 16.36 -12.05 -8.98
C THR A 17 17.43 -11.45 -8.07
N PHE A 18 17.10 -11.22 -6.82
CA PHE A 18 18.06 -10.93 -5.76
C PHE A 18 17.72 -11.74 -4.51
N ASP A 19 18.74 -11.98 -3.71
CA ASP A 19 18.63 -12.81 -2.51
C ASP A 19 18.26 -11.95 -1.30
N VAL A 20 17.30 -12.43 -0.53
CA VAL A 20 16.98 -11.89 0.80
C VAL A 20 17.80 -12.64 1.84
N ILE A 21 18.59 -11.90 2.57
CA ILE A 21 19.59 -12.43 3.50
C ILE A 21 19.07 -12.33 4.94
N ASN A 22 19.20 -13.39 5.71
CA ASN A 22 18.99 -13.32 7.16
C ASN A 22 20.19 -12.60 7.81
N PRO A 23 19.99 -11.42 8.42
CA PRO A 23 21.10 -10.62 8.95
C PRO A 23 21.78 -11.26 10.16
N ALA A 24 21.12 -12.15 10.89
CA ALA A 24 21.67 -12.83 12.03
C ALA A 24 22.58 -14.01 11.64
N THR A 25 22.34 -14.63 10.48
CA THR A 25 23.08 -15.84 10.06
C THR A 25 23.93 -15.65 8.81
N GLY A 26 23.69 -14.56 8.06
CA GLY A 26 24.28 -14.31 6.74
C GLY A 26 23.80 -15.26 5.63
N LYS A 27 22.81 -16.12 5.90
CA LYS A 27 22.31 -17.10 4.94
C LYS A 27 21.17 -16.52 4.11
N VAL A 28 21.08 -16.96 2.87
CA VAL A 28 19.94 -16.67 1.99
C VAL A 28 18.68 -17.34 2.56
N ILE A 29 17.62 -16.56 2.71
CA ILE A 29 16.29 -17.06 3.08
C ILE A 29 15.54 -17.50 1.82
N GLU A 30 15.43 -16.59 0.85
CA GLU A 30 14.72 -16.80 -0.41
C GLU A 30 15.19 -15.79 -1.46
N SER A 31 15.07 -16.13 -2.75
CA SER A 31 15.29 -15.19 -3.85
C SER A 31 13.95 -14.61 -4.32
N VAL A 32 13.94 -13.33 -4.63
CA VAL A 32 12.76 -12.60 -5.11
C VAL A 32 13.03 -11.92 -6.46
N PRO A 33 12.02 -11.78 -7.34
CA PRO A 33 12.20 -11.14 -8.63
C PRO A 33 12.59 -9.66 -8.46
N LYS A 34 13.49 -9.20 -9.32
CA LYS A 34 13.87 -7.79 -9.45
C LYS A 34 13.05 -7.17 -10.58
N ALA A 35 12.04 -6.41 -10.24
CA ALA A 35 11.15 -5.80 -11.22
C ALA A 35 11.87 -4.79 -12.13
N THR A 36 11.47 -4.77 -13.40
CA THR A 36 11.90 -3.80 -14.41
C THR A 36 10.93 -2.62 -14.51
N ALA A 37 11.27 -1.62 -15.32
CA ALA A 37 10.36 -0.52 -15.63
C ALA A 37 9.09 -1.01 -16.34
N GLU A 38 9.25 -2.01 -17.22
CA GLU A 38 8.14 -2.62 -17.96
C GLU A 38 7.20 -3.39 -17.02
N ASP A 39 7.73 -4.07 -16.01
CA ASP A 39 6.92 -4.73 -14.97
C ASP A 39 6.08 -3.69 -14.21
N ILE A 40 6.64 -2.50 -13.93
CA ILE A 40 5.91 -1.40 -13.27
C ILE A 40 4.76 -0.91 -14.14
N GLU A 41 5.00 -0.69 -15.44
CA GLU A 41 3.94 -0.25 -16.36
C GLU A 41 2.79 -1.25 -16.44
N LEU A 42 3.10 -2.56 -16.46
CA LEU A 42 2.08 -3.61 -16.42
C LEU A 42 1.23 -3.53 -15.15
N ALA A 43 1.84 -3.28 -14.01
CA ALA A 43 1.12 -3.18 -12.78
C ALA A 43 0.34 -1.88 -12.61
N VAL A 44 0.88 -0.75 -13.03
CA VAL A 44 0.13 0.51 -13.07
C VAL A 44 -1.13 0.32 -13.93
N THR A 45 -0.98 -0.31 -15.10
CA THR A 45 -2.10 -0.63 -15.99
C THR A 45 -3.14 -1.52 -15.30
N ALA A 46 -2.69 -2.58 -14.64
CA ALA A 46 -3.57 -3.48 -13.89
C ALA A 46 -4.24 -2.76 -12.70
N ALA A 47 -3.48 -1.92 -11.98
CA ALA A 47 -3.99 -1.14 -10.85
C ALA A 47 -5.07 -0.15 -11.29
N VAL A 48 -4.87 0.56 -12.39
CA VAL A 48 -5.87 1.49 -12.96
C VAL A 48 -7.16 0.77 -13.32
N LYS A 49 -7.04 -0.42 -13.92
CA LYS A 49 -8.20 -1.26 -14.24
C LYS A 49 -8.92 -1.73 -12.97
N GLY A 50 -8.17 -2.29 -12.03
CA GLY A 50 -8.72 -2.80 -10.77
C GLY A 50 -9.35 -1.71 -9.90
N GLN A 51 -8.75 -0.52 -9.89
CA GLN A 51 -9.28 0.63 -9.15
C GLN A 51 -10.69 1.04 -9.61
N LYS A 52 -10.95 1.04 -10.92
CA LYS A 52 -12.27 1.38 -11.46
C LYS A 52 -13.38 0.45 -10.94
N GLU A 53 -13.08 -0.82 -10.78
CA GLU A 53 -14.02 -1.79 -10.19
C GLU A 53 -14.10 -1.65 -8.68
N TRP A 54 -12.95 -1.45 -8.01
CA TRP A 54 -12.89 -1.25 -6.56
C TRP A 54 -13.64 0.00 -6.11
N ALA A 55 -13.54 1.10 -6.85
CA ALA A 55 -14.24 2.35 -6.55
C ALA A 55 -15.78 2.23 -6.62
N LYS A 56 -16.32 1.25 -7.36
CA LYS A 56 -17.77 0.98 -7.41
C LYS A 56 -18.30 0.32 -6.14
N THR A 57 -17.42 -0.27 -5.32
CA THR A 57 -17.82 -0.91 -4.07
C THR A 57 -18.17 0.14 -3.02
N SER A 58 -19.15 -0.15 -2.16
CA SER A 58 -19.48 0.73 -1.03
C SER A 58 -18.37 0.70 0.03
N VAL A 59 -18.33 1.74 0.89
CA VAL A 59 -17.40 1.78 2.03
C VAL A 59 -17.59 0.56 2.94
N THR A 60 -18.84 0.12 3.17
CA THR A 60 -19.15 -1.06 3.96
C THR A 60 -18.60 -2.34 3.35
N GLN A 61 -18.79 -2.53 2.03
CA GLN A 61 -18.23 -3.70 1.33
C GLN A 61 -16.71 -3.72 1.40
N ARG A 62 -16.05 -2.56 1.26
CA ARG A 62 -14.59 -2.45 1.44
C ARG A 62 -14.17 -2.81 2.86
N ALA A 63 -14.89 -2.31 3.87
CA ALA A 63 -14.64 -2.65 5.27
C ALA A 63 -14.75 -4.17 5.52
N ASP A 64 -15.79 -4.82 5.02
CA ASP A 64 -15.99 -6.26 5.16
C ASP A 64 -14.85 -7.08 4.53
N ILE A 65 -14.31 -6.59 3.40
CA ILE A 65 -13.16 -7.24 2.75
C ILE A 65 -11.90 -7.06 3.59
N LEU A 66 -11.66 -5.87 4.15
CA LEU A 66 -10.50 -5.62 5.02
C LEU A 66 -10.59 -6.39 6.35
N HIS A 67 -11.77 -6.55 6.92
CA HIS A 67 -11.95 -7.43 8.08
C HIS A 67 -11.59 -8.88 7.76
N ARG A 68 -12.03 -9.42 6.62
CA ARG A 68 -11.62 -10.76 6.18
C ARG A 68 -10.10 -10.87 5.93
N PHE A 69 -9.46 -9.81 5.46
CA PHE A 69 -8.00 -9.77 5.37
C PHE A 69 -7.36 -9.92 6.75
N VAL A 70 -7.85 -9.20 7.75
CA VAL A 70 -7.36 -9.29 9.12
C VAL A 70 -7.52 -10.71 9.69
N GLU A 71 -8.66 -11.37 9.45
CA GLU A 71 -8.85 -12.76 9.86
C GLU A 71 -7.78 -13.70 9.27
N ILE A 72 -7.42 -13.49 8.00
CA ILE A 72 -6.37 -14.27 7.34
C ILE A 72 -4.99 -13.97 7.94
N VAL A 73 -4.71 -12.70 8.26
CA VAL A 73 -3.47 -12.29 8.92
C VAL A 73 -3.35 -12.98 10.29
N GLU A 74 -4.40 -12.95 11.11
CA GLU A 74 -4.41 -13.62 12.43
C GLU A 74 -4.17 -15.14 12.31
N GLN A 75 -4.80 -15.81 11.33
CA GLN A 75 -4.56 -17.24 11.08
C GLN A 75 -3.11 -17.56 10.69
N ASN A 76 -2.38 -16.61 10.14
CA ASN A 76 -0.99 -16.76 9.67
C ASN A 76 0.03 -15.98 10.52
N LYS A 77 -0.39 -15.42 11.65
CA LYS A 77 0.38 -14.47 12.46
C LYS A 77 1.76 -14.98 12.84
N GLU A 78 1.85 -16.20 13.31
CA GLU A 78 3.15 -16.79 13.73
C GLU A 78 4.09 -16.99 12.55
N MET A 79 3.60 -17.49 11.42
CA MET A 79 4.41 -17.67 10.21
C MET A 79 4.93 -16.32 9.67
N LEU A 80 4.07 -15.29 9.69
CA LEU A 80 4.44 -13.93 9.28
C LEU A 80 5.48 -13.33 10.24
N ALA A 81 5.29 -13.49 11.57
CA ALA A 81 6.23 -13.00 12.56
C ALA A 81 7.61 -13.68 12.46
N GLN A 82 7.64 -14.99 12.23
CA GLN A 82 8.89 -15.72 12.00
C GLN A 82 9.58 -15.25 10.71
N THR A 83 8.82 -14.99 9.66
CA THR A 83 9.37 -14.45 8.42
C THR A 83 9.96 -13.07 8.63
N LEU A 84 9.24 -12.18 9.30
CA LEU A 84 9.68 -10.82 9.63
C LEU A 84 10.94 -10.85 10.50
N CYS A 85 10.96 -11.70 11.53
CA CYS A 85 12.14 -11.89 12.38
C CYS A 85 13.35 -12.35 11.56
N ALA A 86 13.15 -13.30 10.63
CA ALA A 86 14.24 -13.86 9.84
C ALA A 86 14.82 -12.84 8.84
N GLU A 87 13.99 -12.07 8.14
CA GLU A 87 14.45 -11.13 7.10
C GLU A 87 14.88 -9.76 7.66
N ASN A 88 14.27 -9.31 8.76
CA ASN A 88 14.55 -8.01 9.36
C ASN A 88 15.64 -8.07 10.46
N GLY A 89 15.76 -9.22 11.13
CA GLY A 89 16.68 -9.41 12.27
C GLY A 89 16.16 -8.88 13.61
N LYS A 90 14.92 -8.39 13.69
CA LYS A 90 14.33 -7.96 14.96
C LYS A 90 13.94 -9.14 15.87
N PRO A 91 13.86 -8.92 17.20
CA PRO A 91 13.39 -9.96 18.12
C PRO A 91 12.00 -10.48 17.74
N ILE A 92 11.78 -11.78 17.94
CA ILE A 92 10.48 -12.42 17.59
C ILE A 92 9.29 -11.81 18.35
N THR A 93 9.52 -11.32 19.55
CA THR A 93 8.48 -10.63 20.36
C THR A 93 8.04 -9.33 19.70
N GLU A 94 8.97 -8.56 19.16
CA GLU A 94 8.67 -7.32 18.40
C GLU A 94 8.03 -7.63 17.05
N ALA A 95 8.50 -8.67 16.36
CA ALA A 95 7.90 -9.12 15.11
C ALA A 95 6.43 -9.55 15.31
N ARG A 96 6.13 -10.29 16.40
CA ARG A 96 4.75 -10.67 16.74
C ARG A 96 3.87 -9.47 17.07
N ALA A 97 4.42 -8.49 17.79
CA ALA A 97 3.70 -7.25 18.11
C ALA A 97 3.38 -6.46 16.82
N GLU A 98 4.36 -6.30 15.94
CA GLU A 98 4.19 -5.58 14.68
C GLU A 98 3.16 -6.24 13.75
N ILE A 99 3.19 -7.57 13.59
CA ILE A 99 2.13 -8.28 12.85
C ILE A 99 0.76 -8.08 13.52
N GLY A 100 0.71 -8.05 14.87
CA GLY A 100 -0.52 -7.80 15.63
C GLY A 100 -1.12 -6.41 15.38
N ASN A 101 -0.30 -5.41 15.11
CA ASN A 101 -0.76 -4.05 14.82
C ASN A 101 -1.63 -3.96 13.56
N ILE A 102 -1.41 -4.83 12.57
CA ILE A 102 -2.27 -4.94 11.38
C ILE A 102 -3.73 -5.19 11.78
N SER A 103 -3.95 -6.05 12.78
CA SER A 103 -5.28 -6.40 13.27
C SER A 103 -5.96 -5.27 14.05
N ILE A 104 -5.21 -4.24 14.42
CA ILE A 104 -5.73 -3.02 15.06
C ILE A 104 -5.94 -1.92 14.01
N ALA A 105 -4.94 -1.69 13.16
CA ALA A 105 -4.92 -0.57 12.24
C ALA A 105 -5.95 -0.70 11.11
N PHE A 106 -6.05 -1.87 10.47
CA PHE A 106 -7.01 -2.06 9.37
C PHE A 106 -8.47 -1.83 9.81
N PRO A 107 -8.96 -2.40 10.94
CA PRO A 107 -10.30 -2.08 11.45
C PRO A 107 -10.46 -0.61 11.82
N ALA A 108 -9.44 0.02 12.43
CA ALA A 108 -9.51 1.43 12.79
C ALA A 108 -9.69 2.33 11.55
N PHE A 109 -8.95 2.08 10.46
CA PHE A 109 -9.15 2.78 9.20
C PHE A 109 -10.50 2.48 8.55
N ALA A 110 -10.98 1.23 8.66
CA ALA A 110 -12.28 0.84 8.15
C ALA A 110 -13.41 1.61 8.86
N GLU A 111 -13.37 1.72 10.18
CA GLU A 111 -14.35 2.48 10.95
C GLU A 111 -14.23 3.98 10.67
N HIS A 112 -13.01 4.53 10.64
CA HIS A 112 -12.81 5.94 10.33
C HIS A 112 -13.38 6.32 8.96
N ALA A 113 -13.18 5.49 7.95
CA ALA A 113 -13.68 5.74 6.59
C ALA A 113 -15.21 5.76 6.50
N LYS A 114 -15.92 5.00 7.35
CA LYS A 114 -17.40 5.02 7.43
C LYS A 114 -17.94 6.37 7.90
N HIS A 115 -17.14 7.14 8.63
CA HIS A 115 -17.48 8.45 9.18
C HIS A 115 -16.80 9.62 8.45
N PHE A 116 -16.14 9.35 7.34
CA PHE A 116 -15.44 10.37 6.55
C PHE A 116 -16.39 11.02 5.54
N TYR A 117 -17.26 11.90 6.05
CA TYR A 117 -18.31 12.56 5.29
C TYR A 117 -17.79 13.73 4.45
N GLY A 118 -18.65 14.24 3.56
CA GLY A 118 -18.44 15.50 2.85
C GLY A 118 -18.82 16.71 3.72
N THR A 119 -18.78 17.88 3.11
CA THR A 119 -19.14 19.15 3.78
C THR A 119 -20.27 19.82 3.02
N LEU A 120 -21.29 20.28 3.74
CA LEU A 120 -22.32 21.16 3.24
C LEU A 120 -21.94 22.60 3.57
N ILE A 121 -21.84 23.47 2.57
CA ILE A 121 -21.61 24.91 2.77
C ILE A 121 -22.95 25.62 2.52
N PRO A 122 -23.52 26.29 3.55
CA PRO A 122 -24.82 26.94 3.42
C PRO A 122 -24.80 28.11 2.45
N GLN A 123 -26.00 28.49 1.99
CA GLN A 123 -26.21 29.69 1.19
C GLN A 123 -25.76 30.94 1.95
N GLY A 124 -25.28 31.95 1.24
CA GLY A 124 -24.88 33.22 1.80
C GLY A 124 -23.60 33.23 2.64
N THR A 125 -22.79 32.15 2.56
CA THR A 125 -21.49 32.10 3.23
C THR A 125 -20.48 33.05 2.58
N GLU A 126 -20.62 33.32 1.29
CA GLU A 126 -19.79 34.26 0.52
C GLU A 126 -20.65 35.26 -0.21
N ALA A 127 -20.17 36.51 -0.34
CA ALA A 127 -20.87 37.57 -1.06
C ALA A 127 -21.04 37.16 -2.55
N GLY A 128 -22.28 37.34 -3.07
CA GLY A 128 -22.64 36.89 -4.42
C GLY A 128 -23.05 35.42 -4.54
N GLN A 129 -23.06 34.68 -3.43
CA GLN A 129 -23.46 33.27 -3.35
C GLN A 129 -24.72 33.05 -2.49
N GLU A 130 -25.56 34.07 -2.37
CA GLU A 130 -26.72 34.10 -1.47
C GLU A 130 -27.75 33.01 -1.79
N THR A 131 -27.80 32.54 -3.05
CA THR A 131 -28.72 31.47 -3.50
C THR A 131 -28.03 30.15 -3.80
N THR A 132 -26.69 30.06 -3.61
CA THR A 132 -25.91 28.90 -3.98
C THR A 132 -25.70 27.99 -2.77
N LEU A 133 -26.16 26.73 -2.88
CA LEU A 133 -25.85 25.66 -1.95
C LEU A 133 -24.66 24.85 -2.51
N GLN A 134 -23.57 24.71 -1.71
CA GLN A 134 -22.39 23.97 -2.14
C GLN A 134 -22.27 22.67 -1.35
N LEU A 135 -22.00 21.59 -2.06
CA LEU A 135 -21.72 20.27 -1.48
C LEU A 135 -20.31 19.82 -1.88
N VAL A 136 -19.47 19.62 -0.89
CA VAL A 136 -18.12 19.07 -1.09
C VAL A 136 -18.14 17.58 -0.82
N THR A 137 -17.82 16.78 -1.80
CA THR A 137 -17.67 15.33 -1.69
C THR A 137 -16.21 14.92 -1.86
N ARG A 138 -15.86 13.74 -1.38
CA ARG A 138 -14.53 13.17 -1.55
C ARG A 138 -14.58 11.99 -2.49
N GLU A 139 -13.64 11.94 -3.42
CA GLU A 139 -13.55 10.90 -4.43
C GLU A 139 -12.18 10.22 -4.37
N PRO A 140 -12.06 8.93 -4.81
CA PRO A 140 -10.79 8.26 -4.95
C PRO A 140 -9.86 9.01 -5.92
N ILE A 141 -8.59 9.16 -5.53
CA ILE A 141 -7.57 9.77 -6.43
C ILE A 141 -7.08 8.79 -7.52
N GLY A 142 -7.37 7.49 -7.37
CA GLY A 142 -7.04 6.46 -8.35
C GLY A 142 -6.06 5.42 -7.82
N VAL A 143 -4.79 5.47 -8.22
CA VAL A 143 -3.75 4.51 -7.81
C VAL A 143 -2.75 5.19 -6.89
N VAL A 144 -2.45 4.56 -5.76
CA VAL A 144 -1.51 5.04 -4.74
C VAL A 144 -0.28 4.15 -4.70
N ALA A 145 0.91 4.73 -4.82
CA ALA A 145 2.16 4.02 -4.59
C ALA A 145 2.52 4.02 -3.09
N CYS A 146 2.55 2.85 -2.49
CA CYS A 146 2.88 2.61 -1.09
C CYS A 146 4.33 2.12 -0.99
N ILE A 147 5.26 3.05 -0.79
CA ILE A 147 6.68 2.74 -0.61
C ILE A 147 6.92 2.46 0.87
N ILE A 148 7.36 1.25 1.19
CA ILE A 148 7.47 0.76 2.55
C ILE A 148 8.96 0.62 2.93
N PRO A 149 9.45 1.36 3.95
CA PRO A 149 10.81 1.22 4.44
C PRO A 149 11.00 -0.05 5.28
N PHE A 150 12.26 -0.38 5.57
CA PHE A 150 12.65 -1.65 6.20
C PHE A 150 12.41 -1.73 7.71
N ASN A 151 12.36 -0.59 8.41
CA ASN A 151 12.40 -0.55 9.88
C ASN A 151 11.15 -1.10 10.58
N PHE A 152 9.96 -0.74 10.09
CA PHE A 152 8.65 -1.22 10.54
C PHE A 152 7.75 -1.52 9.32
N PRO A 153 8.08 -2.58 8.54
CA PRO A 153 7.41 -2.79 7.27
C PRO A 153 5.91 -3.04 7.38
N CYS A 154 5.47 -3.76 8.40
CA CYS A 154 4.05 -4.08 8.55
C CYS A 154 3.23 -2.89 9.07
N ASP A 155 3.74 -2.12 10.04
CA ASP A 155 3.09 -0.90 10.54
C ASP A 155 2.99 0.18 9.45
N LEU A 156 4.05 0.32 8.62
CA LEU A 156 4.05 1.29 7.54
C LEU A 156 3.26 0.84 6.32
N TYR A 157 3.08 -0.47 6.17
CA TYR A 157 2.15 -1.05 5.19
C TYR A 157 0.70 -0.72 5.56
N ASP A 158 0.28 -1.00 6.79
CA ASP A 158 -1.10 -0.78 7.22
C ASP A 158 -1.49 0.70 7.16
N GLN A 159 -0.60 1.62 7.59
CA GLN A 159 -0.82 3.06 7.57
C GLN A 159 -0.95 3.67 6.16
N LYS A 160 -0.52 2.96 5.12
CA LYS A 160 -0.61 3.42 3.73
C LYS A 160 -1.67 2.67 2.94
N VAL A 161 -1.68 1.35 3.05
CA VAL A 161 -2.55 0.49 2.24
C VAL A 161 -3.99 0.52 2.75
N ALA A 162 -4.22 0.43 4.05
CA ALA A 162 -5.57 0.41 4.60
C ALA A 162 -6.37 1.68 4.25
N PRO A 163 -5.88 2.91 4.51
CA PRO A 163 -6.62 4.12 4.14
C PRO A 163 -6.76 4.28 2.62
N ALA A 164 -5.74 3.92 1.82
CA ALA A 164 -5.84 3.97 0.37
C ALA A 164 -7.00 3.11 -0.15
N LEU A 165 -7.07 1.86 0.29
CA LEU A 165 -8.13 0.92 -0.11
C LEU A 165 -9.50 1.36 0.40
N MET A 166 -9.60 1.80 1.66
CA MET A 166 -10.88 2.25 2.24
C MET A 166 -11.48 3.42 1.49
N MET A 167 -10.64 4.33 0.98
CA MET A 167 -11.08 5.47 0.18
C MET A 167 -11.30 5.13 -1.31
N GLY A 168 -11.31 3.83 -1.68
CA GLY A 168 -11.63 3.38 -3.03
C GLY A 168 -10.49 3.46 -4.04
N ASN A 169 -9.25 3.65 -3.55
CA ASN A 169 -8.06 3.64 -4.40
C ASN A 169 -7.51 2.22 -4.58
N ALA A 170 -6.74 1.98 -5.63
CA ALA A 170 -5.84 0.83 -5.70
C ALA A 170 -4.50 1.17 -5.07
N ALA A 171 -3.82 0.16 -4.51
CA ALA A 171 -2.51 0.31 -3.92
C ALA A 171 -1.46 -0.50 -4.69
N ILE A 172 -0.35 0.14 -5.04
CA ILE A 172 0.86 -0.52 -5.51
C ILE A 172 1.86 -0.48 -4.36
N VAL A 173 2.21 -1.65 -3.84
CA VAL A 173 3.11 -1.76 -2.69
C VAL A 173 4.53 -2.05 -3.17
N LEU A 174 5.46 -1.22 -2.73
CA LEU A 174 6.88 -1.38 -2.96
C LEU A 174 7.59 -1.63 -1.61
N PRO A 175 7.85 -2.90 -1.25
CA PRO A 175 8.64 -3.25 -0.07
C PRO A 175 10.09 -2.79 -0.19
N SER A 176 10.80 -2.68 0.95
CA SER A 176 12.24 -2.56 0.93
C SER A 176 12.89 -3.82 0.33
N SER A 177 14.01 -3.66 -0.36
CA SER A 177 14.82 -4.79 -0.84
C SER A 177 15.42 -5.62 0.30
N ASP A 178 15.55 -5.04 1.50
CA ASP A 178 16.17 -5.73 2.63
C ASP A 178 15.22 -6.77 3.27
N ASN A 179 13.91 -6.49 3.27
CA ASN A 179 12.92 -7.34 3.93
C ASN A 179 11.54 -7.38 3.21
N PRO A 180 11.48 -7.88 1.98
CA PRO A 180 10.25 -7.91 1.19
C PRO A 180 9.32 -9.08 1.50
N LEU A 181 9.84 -10.18 2.06
CA LEU A 181 9.13 -11.48 2.09
C LEU A 181 7.85 -11.44 2.91
N THR A 182 7.84 -10.76 4.05
CA THR A 182 6.65 -10.64 4.90
C THR A 182 5.52 -9.94 4.17
N LEU A 183 5.80 -8.79 3.52
CA LEU A 183 4.80 -8.05 2.77
C LEU A 183 4.32 -8.81 1.54
N MET A 184 5.22 -9.53 0.86
CA MET A 184 4.84 -10.40 -0.26
C MET A 184 3.93 -11.55 0.20
N LYS A 185 4.17 -12.14 1.39
CA LYS A 185 3.30 -13.17 1.98
C LYS A 185 1.95 -12.61 2.45
N LEU A 186 1.93 -11.40 3.01
CA LEU A 186 0.70 -10.72 3.40
C LEU A 186 -0.27 -10.56 2.23
N THR A 187 0.25 -10.26 1.05
CA THR A 187 -0.57 -10.01 -0.15
C THR A 187 -0.84 -11.24 -1.01
N ASP A 188 -0.14 -12.36 -0.78
CA ASP A 188 -0.36 -13.62 -1.53
C ASP A 188 -1.73 -14.29 -1.24
N ASN A 189 -2.65 -13.58 -0.62
CA ASN A 189 -3.97 -14.11 -0.30
C ASN A 189 -4.95 -13.94 -1.48
N ARG A 190 -4.97 -14.93 -2.38
CA ARG A 190 -5.85 -15.01 -3.57
C ARG A 190 -7.36 -14.95 -3.27
N LYS A 191 -7.75 -15.12 -2.00
CA LYS A 191 -9.17 -15.14 -1.61
C LYS A 191 -9.82 -13.76 -1.54
N LEU A 192 -9.05 -12.68 -1.61
CA LEU A 192 -9.56 -11.34 -1.28
C LEU A 192 -9.87 -10.45 -2.47
N ASN A 193 -9.39 -10.78 -3.68
CA ASN A 193 -9.63 -9.96 -4.89
C ASN A 193 -9.46 -8.44 -4.66
N ILE A 194 -8.47 -8.07 -3.81
CA ILE A 194 -8.21 -6.68 -3.45
C ILE A 194 -7.33 -6.08 -4.54
N ALA A 195 -7.57 -4.82 -4.88
CA ALA A 195 -6.76 -4.05 -5.84
C ALA A 195 -5.36 -3.70 -5.26
N ILE A 196 -4.65 -4.70 -4.74
CA ILE A 196 -3.28 -4.59 -4.25
C ILE A 196 -2.33 -5.26 -5.23
N ILE A 197 -1.32 -4.53 -5.64
CA ILE A 197 -0.25 -5.02 -6.51
C ILE A 197 1.06 -4.83 -5.78
N ILE A 198 1.85 -5.89 -5.64
CA ILE A 198 3.18 -5.80 -5.02
C ILE A 198 4.26 -5.93 -6.06
N TYR A 199 5.20 -4.99 -5.97
CA TYR A 199 6.44 -4.95 -6.71
C TYR A 199 7.64 -5.02 -5.82
N GLN A 200 8.72 -5.57 -6.37
CA GLN A 200 10.04 -5.47 -5.78
C GLN A 200 10.98 -4.80 -6.79
N ILE A 201 11.38 -3.57 -6.50
CA ILE A 201 12.41 -2.85 -7.25
C ILE A 201 13.60 -2.64 -6.33
N SER A 202 14.82 -2.81 -6.85
CA SER A 202 16.00 -2.30 -6.16
C SER A 202 15.88 -0.77 -6.07
N GLN A 203 15.92 -0.22 -4.86
CA GLN A 203 15.82 1.23 -4.61
C GLN A 203 16.83 2.06 -5.44
N LYS A 204 17.95 1.47 -5.87
CA LYS A 204 18.95 2.14 -6.70
C LYS A 204 18.48 2.48 -8.12
N SER A 205 17.52 1.76 -8.69
CA SER A 205 17.03 2.00 -10.06
C SER A 205 15.94 3.08 -10.14
N TRP A 206 15.32 3.45 -9.02
CA TRP A 206 14.31 4.51 -8.96
C TRP A 206 14.91 5.92 -8.88
N CYS A 207 16.09 6.04 -8.26
CA CYS A 207 16.76 7.33 -8.05
C CYS A 207 17.35 7.95 -9.34
N THR A 208 17.50 7.18 -10.43
CA THR A 208 18.19 7.61 -11.65
C THR A 208 17.28 8.08 -12.79
N ARG A 209 15.97 7.92 -12.69
CA ARG A 209 15.00 8.49 -13.64
C ARG A 209 13.92 9.27 -12.89
N GLN A 210 14.14 10.54 -12.73
CA GLN A 210 13.22 11.67 -12.46
C GLN A 210 11.71 11.35 -12.33
N LEU A 211 11.34 10.45 -11.41
CA LEU A 211 10.00 10.39 -10.85
C LEU A 211 10.14 10.82 -9.40
N SER A 212 9.81 12.06 -9.10
CA SER A 212 9.74 12.57 -7.73
C SER A 212 8.56 11.91 -7.03
N ILE A 213 8.76 10.66 -6.56
CA ILE A 213 7.80 9.97 -5.72
C ILE A 213 8.10 10.37 -4.28
N HIS A 214 7.21 11.14 -3.70
CA HIS A 214 7.31 11.56 -2.31
C HIS A 214 6.36 10.74 -1.46
N THR A 215 6.90 10.26 -0.36
CA THR A 215 6.20 9.44 0.63
C THR A 215 5.17 10.29 1.37
N CYS A 216 3.90 9.88 1.36
CA CYS A 216 2.87 10.54 2.13
C CYS A 216 2.98 10.15 3.62
N CYS A 217 3.55 11.03 4.44
CA CYS A 217 3.43 11.00 5.88
C CYS A 217 2.61 12.20 6.33
N PHE A 218 1.75 12.02 7.31
CA PHE A 218 0.80 13.00 7.84
C PHE A 218 1.39 14.43 7.96
N GLY A 219 0.72 15.40 7.33
CA GLY A 219 0.95 16.84 7.47
C GLY A 219 1.69 17.47 6.30
N ASN A 220 1.07 18.45 5.63
CA ASN A 220 1.58 19.31 4.55
C ASN A 220 2.20 18.58 3.35
N CYS A 221 1.38 17.91 2.56
CA CYS A 221 1.78 17.31 1.29
C CYS A 221 1.26 18.12 0.10
N LYS A 222 2.13 18.39 -0.89
CA LYS A 222 1.72 18.79 -2.23
C LYS A 222 1.35 17.54 -3.03
N VAL A 223 0.19 17.55 -3.68
CA VAL A 223 -0.27 16.46 -4.53
C VAL A 223 -0.07 16.86 -5.99
N GLU A 224 0.73 16.12 -6.74
CA GLU A 224 0.98 16.39 -8.17
C GLU A 224 0.54 15.19 -9.02
N ARG A 225 -0.01 15.44 -10.19
CA ARG A 225 -0.49 14.42 -11.12
C ARG A 225 0.57 14.14 -12.18
N HIS A 226 1.08 12.90 -12.24
CA HIS A 226 1.96 12.45 -13.31
C HIS A 226 1.43 11.13 -13.89
N CYS A 227 1.21 11.09 -15.19
CA CYS A 227 0.85 9.88 -15.96
C CYS A 227 -0.27 9.01 -15.35
N GLY A 228 -1.30 9.64 -14.77
CA GLY A 228 -2.41 8.90 -14.15
C GLY A 228 -2.15 8.42 -12.71
N LEU A 229 -0.96 8.63 -12.18
CA LEU A 229 -0.58 8.34 -10.80
C LEU A 229 -0.56 9.64 -9.99
N TRP A 230 -1.19 9.65 -8.81
CA TRP A 230 -1.10 10.77 -7.87
C TRP A 230 0.03 10.53 -6.88
N ILE A 231 0.94 11.46 -6.79
CA ILE A 231 2.11 11.39 -5.93
C ILE A 231 1.96 12.44 -4.83
N CYS A 232 2.01 12.03 -3.58
CA CYS A 232 2.00 12.94 -2.43
C CYS A 232 3.43 13.20 -1.99
N SER A 233 3.88 14.47 -2.04
CA SER A 233 5.22 14.89 -1.64
C SER A 233 5.20 15.77 -0.40
N ARG A 234 6.17 15.58 0.50
CA ARG A 234 6.42 16.49 1.62
C ARG A 234 7.38 17.58 1.16
N ASN A 235 7.01 18.85 1.31
CA ASN A 235 7.99 19.95 1.17
C ASN A 235 8.99 19.84 2.34
N GLY A 236 10.22 19.46 2.00
CA GLY A 236 11.34 19.62 2.92
C GLY A 236 11.77 21.08 2.94
N ASN A 237 11.29 21.83 3.92
CA ASN A 237 11.94 23.03 4.42
C ASN A 237 11.49 23.21 5.87
N GLY A 238 12.40 23.04 6.81
CA GLY A 238 12.26 23.21 8.25
C GLY A 238 13.05 22.17 9.00
#